data_7880e812201cd97e02b6c9eea20e7323
#
_entry.id   7880e812201cd97e02b6c9eea20e7323
#
_cell.length_a   1.000
_cell.length_b   1.000
_cell.length_c   1.000
_cell.angle_alpha   90.00
_cell.angle_beta   90.00
_cell.angle_gamma   90.00
#
_symmetry.space_group_name_H-M   'P 1'
#
loop_
_entity.id
_entity.type
_entity.pdbx_description
1 polymer ?
#
loop_
_entity_poly.entity_id
_entity_poly.type
_entity_poly.pdbx_seq_one_letter_code
_entity_poly.pdbx_strand_id
1 'polypeptide(L)'
;MSKKENELAEAPNTSLVPSLSDTLDQNDIDIPRVNVVQKTSDIFGADGEPAPYGSLVLDKRVVIAKPEEAIQVVPMSAVKSWREDIPFDNDEMPRIATSQDEKARLSLDSEYPILEFAEITLLFKGAEDDSETFPFPLGKGNYAIGRINVAKDAY
;
A
#
# COMPACT_ATOMS: atom_id res chain seq x y z
N MET A 1 -39.94 -47.94 27.09
CA MET A 1 -39.10 -46.73 27.29
C MET A 1 -38.00 -46.75 26.20
N SER A 2 -38.25 -46.05 25.10
CA SER A 2 -37.31 -45.96 24.00
C SER A 2 -36.43 -44.74 24.18
N LYS A 3 -35.13 -44.94 24.34
CA LYS A 3 -34.09 -43.91 24.23
C LYS A 3 -33.95 -43.58 22.76
N LYS A 4 -34.33 -42.36 22.36
CA LYS A 4 -33.91 -41.77 21.10
C LYS A 4 -32.49 -41.25 21.26
N GLU A 5 -31.56 -41.91 20.64
CA GLU A 5 -30.22 -41.38 20.39
C GLU A 5 -30.35 -40.24 19.38
N ASN A 6 -29.90 -39.04 19.82
CA ASN A 6 -29.77 -37.87 18.95
C ASN A 6 -28.44 -38.02 18.25
N GLU A 7 -28.47 -38.52 17.03
CA GLU A 7 -27.33 -38.45 16.09
C GLU A 7 -27.21 -36.99 15.67
N LEU A 8 -26.22 -36.29 16.25
CA LEU A 8 -25.76 -35.01 15.71
C LEU A 8 -25.08 -35.33 14.39
N ALA A 9 -25.73 -34.96 13.30
CA ALA A 9 -25.11 -34.92 11.99
C ALA A 9 -23.91 -33.97 12.02
N GLU A 10 -22.72 -34.52 11.91
CA GLU A 10 -21.51 -33.75 11.65
C GLU A 10 -21.69 -32.98 10.34
N ALA A 11 -21.63 -31.67 10.43
CA ALA A 11 -21.59 -30.82 9.26
C ALA A 11 -20.36 -31.18 8.43
N PRO A 12 -20.47 -31.30 7.09
CA PRO A 12 -19.33 -31.62 6.25
C PRO A 12 -18.28 -30.50 6.38
N ASN A 13 -17.08 -30.91 6.70
CA ASN A 13 -15.91 -30.08 6.83
C ASN A 13 -15.62 -29.44 5.46
N THR A 14 -16.17 -28.25 5.21
CA THR A 14 -15.99 -27.49 3.97
C THR A 14 -14.69 -26.66 4.04
N SER A 15 -13.58 -27.34 4.26
CA SER A 15 -12.25 -26.77 4.14
C SER A 15 -11.58 -27.28 2.86
N LEU A 16 -12.19 -27.01 1.72
CA LEU A 16 -11.64 -27.35 0.41
C LEU A 16 -11.18 -26.13 -0.40
N VAL A 17 -11.20 -24.96 0.19
CA VAL A 17 -10.56 -23.77 -0.40
C VAL A 17 -9.38 -23.43 0.48
N PRO A 18 -8.12 -23.60 0.00
CA PRO A 18 -6.99 -23.07 0.75
C PRO A 18 -7.25 -21.59 1.01
N SER A 19 -7.09 -21.15 2.26
CA SER A 19 -7.27 -19.75 2.57
C SER A 19 -6.25 -18.96 1.72
N LEU A 20 -6.62 -17.78 1.25
CA LEU A 20 -5.70 -16.93 0.47
C LEU A 20 -4.37 -16.72 1.21
N SER A 21 -4.40 -16.73 2.53
CA SER A 21 -3.23 -16.64 3.41
C SER A 21 -2.28 -17.84 3.30
N ASP A 22 -2.74 -19.00 2.83
CA ASP A 22 -1.90 -20.19 2.71
C ASP A 22 -1.16 -20.28 1.37
N THR A 23 -1.56 -19.43 0.40
CA THR A 23 -1.03 -19.46 -0.97
C THR A 23 -0.39 -18.15 -1.41
N LEU A 24 -0.61 -17.04 -0.70
CA LEU A 24 -0.05 -15.73 -1.01
C LEU A 24 0.81 -15.25 0.17
N ASP A 25 2.09 -15.06 -0.10
CA ASP A 25 2.97 -14.31 0.80
C ASP A 25 2.69 -12.80 0.65
N GLN A 26 2.94 -12.02 1.71
CA GLN A 26 2.84 -10.55 1.66
C GLN A 26 3.71 -9.94 0.54
N ASN A 27 4.76 -10.64 0.14
CA ASN A 27 5.64 -10.23 -0.95
C ASN A 27 5.08 -10.51 -2.35
N ASP A 28 4.03 -11.32 -2.46
CA ASP A 28 3.39 -11.66 -3.74
C ASP A 28 2.37 -10.60 -4.18
N ILE A 29 2.00 -9.68 -3.26
CA ILE A 29 1.06 -8.61 -3.53
C ILE A 29 1.83 -7.29 -3.65
N ASP A 30 2.05 -6.84 -4.86
CA ASP A 30 2.62 -5.52 -5.10
C ASP A 30 1.53 -4.44 -5.02
N ILE A 31 1.51 -3.73 -3.89
CA ILE A 31 0.61 -2.59 -3.72
C ILE A 31 1.25 -1.38 -4.38
N PRO A 32 0.57 -0.73 -5.36
CA PRO A 32 1.11 0.39 -6.08
C PRO A 32 1.48 1.56 -5.16
N ARG A 33 2.57 2.26 -5.49
CA ARG A 33 2.99 3.44 -4.74
C ARG A 33 2.19 4.66 -5.16
N VAL A 34 1.77 5.44 -4.18
CA VAL A 34 1.21 6.78 -4.41
C VAL A 34 2.34 7.79 -4.45
N ASN A 35 2.38 8.55 -5.53
CA ASN A 35 3.35 9.63 -5.71
C ASN A 35 2.62 10.95 -5.93
N VAL A 36 3.24 12.04 -5.49
CA VAL A 36 2.80 13.40 -5.83
C VAL A 36 3.61 13.88 -7.02
N VAL A 37 2.94 14.34 -8.07
CA VAL A 37 3.60 14.90 -9.24
C VAL A 37 4.33 16.17 -8.87
N GLN A 38 5.64 16.20 -9.10
CA GLN A 38 6.51 17.37 -8.89
C GLN A 38 6.80 18.06 -10.22
N LYS A 39 7.31 19.29 -10.19
CA LYS A 39 7.67 20.07 -11.41
C LYS A 39 8.67 19.37 -12.34
N THR A 40 9.51 18.50 -11.77
CA THR A 40 10.54 17.74 -12.47
C THR A 40 10.11 16.31 -12.79
N SER A 41 8.84 15.95 -12.52
CA SER A 41 8.34 14.59 -12.76
C SER A 41 7.90 14.45 -14.22
N ASP A 42 8.45 13.47 -14.91
CA ASP A 42 8.00 13.04 -16.25
C ASP A 42 6.90 11.99 -16.08
N ILE A 43 5.73 12.45 -15.61
CA ILE A 43 4.57 11.59 -15.39
C ILE A 43 3.44 12.02 -16.31
N PHE A 44 2.92 11.08 -17.08
CA PHE A 44 1.83 11.30 -18.04
C PHE A 44 0.56 10.59 -17.56
N GLY A 45 -0.58 11.24 -17.78
CA GLY A 45 -1.88 10.63 -17.58
C GLY A 45 -2.20 9.54 -18.61
N ALA A 46 -3.32 8.86 -18.44
CA ALA A 46 -3.78 7.82 -19.37
C ALA A 46 -4.09 8.40 -20.79
N ASP A 47 -4.35 9.69 -20.88
CA ASP A 47 -4.55 10.46 -22.11
C ASP A 47 -3.25 10.82 -22.85
N GLY A 48 -2.09 10.52 -22.25
CA GLY A 48 -0.78 10.86 -22.77
C GLY A 48 -0.35 12.32 -22.54
N GLU A 49 -1.16 13.10 -21.84
CA GLU A 49 -0.83 14.46 -21.44
C GLU A 49 -0.04 14.45 -20.10
N PRO A 50 0.85 15.44 -19.88
CA PRO A 50 1.56 15.56 -18.62
C PRO A 50 0.60 15.70 -17.45
N ALA A 51 0.78 14.88 -16.42
CA ALA A 51 -0.03 14.98 -15.21
C ALA A 51 0.23 16.33 -14.52
N PRO A 52 -0.83 17.07 -14.12
CA PRO A 52 -0.67 18.38 -13.48
C PRO A 52 0.17 18.29 -12.20
N TYR A 53 1.01 19.30 -11.97
CA TYR A 53 1.79 19.42 -10.73
C TYR A 53 0.88 19.38 -9.49
N GLY A 54 1.21 18.55 -8.53
CA GLY A 54 0.41 18.34 -7.31
C GLY A 54 -0.62 17.22 -7.43
N SER A 55 -0.79 16.59 -8.60
CA SER A 55 -1.67 15.41 -8.74
C SER A 55 -1.14 14.24 -7.94
N LEU A 56 -2.06 13.41 -7.43
CA LEU A 56 -1.75 12.09 -6.86
C LEU A 56 -1.83 11.04 -7.96
N VAL A 57 -0.78 10.23 -8.07
CA VAL A 57 -0.67 9.18 -9.09
C VAL A 57 -0.27 7.86 -8.47
N LEU A 58 -0.84 6.76 -8.98
CA LEU A 58 -0.45 5.39 -8.64
C LEU A 58 0.60 4.91 -9.65
N ASP A 59 1.73 4.41 -9.15
CA ASP A 59 2.86 3.86 -9.92
C ASP A 59 3.30 4.73 -11.11
N LYS A 60 3.14 6.06 -10.98
CA LYS A 60 3.44 7.02 -12.04
C LYS A 60 2.64 6.82 -13.34
N ARG A 61 1.49 6.15 -13.29
CA ARG A 61 0.67 5.80 -14.46
C ARG A 61 -0.76 6.27 -14.38
N VAL A 62 -1.38 6.16 -13.21
CA VAL A 62 -2.81 6.42 -13.04
C VAL A 62 -3.00 7.63 -12.15
N VAL A 63 -3.59 8.69 -12.67
CA VAL A 63 -3.95 9.90 -11.89
C VAL A 63 -5.22 9.60 -11.11
N ILE A 64 -5.12 9.57 -9.77
CA ILE A 64 -6.25 9.31 -8.86
C ILE A 64 -6.90 10.58 -8.32
N ALA A 65 -6.16 11.68 -8.29
CA ALA A 65 -6.70 13.00 -7.95
C ALA A 65 -5.85 14.10 -8.59
N LYS A 66 -6.51 15.12 -9.13
CA LYS A 66 -5.85 16.34 -9.62
C LYS A 66 -5.64 17.33 -8.48
N PRO A 67 -4.76 18.34 -8.66
CA PRO A 67 -4.63 19.41 -7.68
C PRO A 67 -5.99 20.04 -7.40
N GLU A 68 -6.25 20.36 -6.13
CA GLU A 68 -7.50 20.96 -5.65
C GLU A 68 -8.74 20.02 -5.63
N GLU A 69 -8.62 18.81 -6.17
CA GLU A 69 -9.66 17.79 -6.00
C GLU A 69 -9.56 17.13 -4.62
N ALA A 70 -10.67 17.11 -3.89
CA ALA A 70 -10.76 16.37 -2.64
C ALA A 70 -11.04 14.90 -2.95
N ILE A 71 -10.18 14.02 -2.44
CA ILE A 71 -10.39 12.57 -2.52
C ILE A 71 -10.61 11.98 -1.12
N GLN A 72 -11.59 11.09 -0.99
CA GLN A 72 -11.80 10.36 0.25
C GLN A 72 -10.82 9.19 0.34
N VAL A 73 -10.15 9.09 1.48
CA VAL A 73 -9.22 8.00 1.76
C VAL A 73 -9.60 7.26 3.02
N VAL A 74 -9.39 5.94 3.02
CA VAL A 74 -9.56 5.08 4.19
C VAL A 74 -8.20 4.45 4.50
N PRO A 75 -7.60 4.75 5.66
CA PRO A 75 -6.38 4.09 6.08
C PRO A 75 -6.65 2.62 6.41
N MET A 76 -5.87 1.72 5.82
CA MET A 76 -5.99 0.27 6.01
C MET A 76 -4.96 -0.28 6.99
N SER A 77 -3.72 0.17 6.84
CA SER A 77 -2.62 -0.23 7.71
C SER A 77 -1.54 0.84 7.75
N ALA A 78 -0.76 0.83 8.82
CA ALA A 78 0.43 1.64 8.94
C ALA A 78 1.55 0.78 9.53
N VAL A 79 2.66 0.68 8.80
CA VAL A 79 3.84 -0.09 9.21
C VAL A 79 5.02 0.87 9.32
N LYS A 80 5.72 0.78 10.46
CA LYS A 80 6.92 1.56 10.69
C LYS A 80 8.14 0.85 10.13
N SER A 81 9.01 1.60 9.46
CA SER A 81 10.29 1.11 8.94
C SER A 81 11.38 2.16 9.13
N TRP A 82 12.63 1.74 8.97
CA TRP A 82 13.80 2.61 9.06
C TRP A 82 14.69 2.37 7.85
N ARG A 83 15.28 3.43 7.32
CA ARG A 83 16.11 3.38 6.13
C ARG A 83 17.35 4.25 6.32
N GLU A 84 18.48 3.83 5.77
CA GLU A 84 19.68 4.66 5.66
C GLU A 84 19.40 5.91 4.82
N ASP A 85 19.87 7.06 5.30
CA ASP A 85 19.85 8.32 4.56
C ASP A 85 21.14 8.47 3.77
N ILE A 86 21.21 7.74 2.68
CA ILE A 86 22.36 7.77 1.77
C ILE A 86 22.26 9.01 0.89
N PRO A 87 23.34 9.80 0.72
CA PRO A 87 23.34 10.94 -0.19
C PRO A 87 22.95 10.55 -1.63
N PHE A 88 22.24 11.44 -2.31
CA PHE A 88 21.68 11.17 -3.65
C PHE A 88 22.74 10.91 -4.73
N ASP A 89 23.96 11.39 -4.53
CA ASP A 89 25.11 11.21 -5.42
C ASP A 89 25.87 9.90 -5.18
N ASN A 90 25.41 9.08 -4.23
CA ASN A 90 25.94 7.77 -3.95
C ASN A 90 25.08 6.69 -4.64
N ASP A 91 25.71 5.82 -5.43
CA ASP A 91 25.04 4.74 -6.17
C ASP A 91 24.64 3.55 -5.28
N GLU A 92 24.91 3.61 -3.96
CA GLU A 92 24.53 2.55 -3.04
C GLU A 92 23.02 2.49 -2.79
N MET A 93 22.48 1.28 -2.70
CA MET A 93 21.09 1.09 -2.31
C MET A 93 20.93 1.17 -0.78
N PRO A 94 20.04 2.03 -0.25
CA PRO A 94 19.84 2.13 1.18
C PRO A 94 19.27 0.84 1.76
N ARG A 95 19.86 0.37 2.86
CA ARG A 95 19.34 -0.75 3.62
C ARG A 95 18.10 -0.33 4.41
N ILE A 96 17.14 -1.26 4.55
CA ILE A 96 15.87 -1.04 5.23
C ILE A 96 15.76 -2.02 6.39
N ALA A 97 15.30 -1.52 7.54
CA ALA A 97 14.94 -2.31 8.70
C ALA A 97 13.43 -2.22 8.94
N THR A 98 12.80 -3.35 9.22
CA THR A 98 11.35 -3.46 9.46
C THR A 98 11.00 -3.81 10.90
N SER A 99 12.02 -4.12 11.71
CA SER A 99 11.89 -4.40 13.15
C SER A 99 12.85 -3.56 13.97
N GLN A 100 12.59 -3.43 15.28
CA GLN A 100 13.47 -2.72 16.20
C GLN A 100 14.87 -3.37 16.32
N ASP A 101 14.92 -4.70 16.26
CA ASP A 101 16.18 -5.44 16.33
C ASP A 101 17.03 -5.22 15.07
N GLU A 102 16.39 -5.23 13.89
CA GLU A 102 17.04 -4.89 12.64
C GLU A 102 17.52 -3.45 12.61
N LYS A 103 16.71 -2.50 13.12
CA LYS A 103 17.09 -1.11 13.27
C LYS A 103 18.33 -0.98 14.13
N ALA A 104 18.39 -1.67 15.28
CA ALA A 104 19.52 -1.61 16.19
C ALA A 104 20.80 -2.10 15.50
N ARG A 105 20.72 -3.22 14.75
CA ARG A 105 21.86 -3.74 13.96
C ARG A 105 22.25 -2.76 12.86
N LEU A 106 21.27 -2.27 12.09
CA LEU A 106 21.51 -1.30 11.03
C LEU A 106 22.21 -0.04 11.54
N SER A 107 21.78 0.46 12.72
CA SER A 107 22.37 1.66 13.34
C SER A 107 23.82 1.46 13.83
N LEU A 108 24.22 0.21 14.12
CA LEU A 108 25.59 -0.13 14.49
C LEU A 108 26.50 -0.29 13.27
N ASP A 109 25.95 -0.79 12.17
CA ASP A 109 26.69 -1.15 10.97
C ASP A 109 26.71 -0.05 9.91
N SER A 110 25.82 0.92 10.00
CA SER A 110 25.69 1.98 9.00
C SER A 110 26.58 3.18 9.32
N GLU A 111 27.22 3.72 8.30
CA GLU A 111 27.92 5.01 8.34
C GLU A 111 26.95 6.19 8.12
N TYR A 112 25.71 5.90 7.70
CA TYR A 112 24.69 6.91 7.37
C TYR A 112 23.66 7.08 8.50
N PRO A 113 23.03 8.26 8.61
CA PRO A 113 21.91 8.45 9.50
C PRO A 113 20.76 7.50 9.16
N ILE A 114 20.01 7.08 10.19
CA ILE A 114 18.83 6.21 9.99
C ILE A 114 17.58 7.05 10.13
N LEU A 115 16.81 7.14 9.04
CA LEU A 115 15.52 7.84 9.01
C LEU A 115 14.38 6.88 9.31
N GLU A 116 13.42 7.37 10.08
CA GLU A 116 12.18 6.66 10.40
C GLU A 116 11.09 7.02 9.38
N PHE A 117 10.43 5.99 8.83
CA PHE A 117 9.32 6.11 7.89
C PHE A 117 8.09 5.38 8.43
N ALA A 118 6.92 5.85 8.03
CA ALA A 118 5.70 5.09 8.09
C ALA A 118 5.24 4.77 6.66
N GLU A 119 5.09 3.48 6.35
CA GLU A 119 4.40 3.04 5.15
C GLU A 119 2.92 2.89 5.49
N ILE A 120 2.07 3.66 4.82
CA ILE A 120 0.63 3.68 5.06
C ILE A 120 -0.06 3.16 3.82
N THR A 121 -0.84 2.09 3.97
CA THR A 121 -1.71 1.58 2.92
C THR A 121 -3.07 2.27 3.01
N LEU A 122 -3.53 2.82 1.90
CA LEU A 122 -4.74 3.61 1.78
C LEU A 122 -5.67 3.02 0.73
N LEU A 123 -6.98 3.07 0.98
CA LEU A 123 -8.00 2.96 -0.06
C LEU A 123 -8.44 4.35 -0.46
N PHE A 124 -8.43 4.60 -1.75
CA PHE A 124 -8.90 5.84 -2.37
C PHE A 124 -10.28 5.56 -2.98
N LYS A 125 -11.27 6.34 -2.59
CA LYS A 125 -12.62 6.21 -3.11
C LYS A 125 -12.77 7.06 -4.37
N GLY A 126 -13.12 6.42 -5.48
CA GLY A 126 -13.44 7.06 -6.73
C GLY A 126 -14.92 7.28 -6.95
N ALA A 127 -15.27 7.82 -8.11
CA ALA A 127 -16.64 7.93 -8.58
C ALA A 127 -17.23 6.54 -8.86
N GLU A 128 -18.57 6.40 -8.76
CA GLU A 128 -19.24 5.11 -8.94
C GLU A 128 -19.13 4.56 -10.37
N ASP A 129 -18.92 5.42 -11.34
CA ASP A 129 -18.80 5.11 -12.76
C ASP A 129 -17.35 4.94 -13.25
N ASP A 130 -16.36 5.26 -12.41
CA ASP A 130 -14.93 5.15 -12.75
C ASP A 130 -14.32 3.83 -12.25
N SER A 131 -14.65 2.73 -12.93
CA SER A 131 -14.08 1.41 -12.63
C SER A 131 -12.71 1.19 -13.28
N GLU A 132 -12.27 2.05 -14.18
CA GLU A 132 -10.95 1.94 -14.82
C GLU A 132 -9.86 2.46 -13.87
N THR A 133 -10.05 3.64 -13.29
CA THR A 133 -9.12 4.24 -12.31
C THR A 133 -9.24 3.58 -10.94
N PHE A 134 -10.47 3.17 -10.55
CA PHE A 134 -10.78 2.58 -9.25
C PHE A 134 -11.35 1.16 -9.42
N PRO A 135 -10.48 0.14 -9.63
CA PRO A 135 -10.91 -1.19 -10.08
C PRO A 135 -11.55 -2.07 -9.00
N PHE A 136 -11.53 -1.66 -7.72
CA PHE A 136 -12.03 -2.49 -6.64
C PHE A 136 -13.42 -2.06 -6.18
N PRO A 137 -14.51 -2.75 -6.59
CA PRO A 137 -15.84 -2.45 -6.10
C PRO A 137 -16.01 -2.89 -4.64
N LEU A 138 -16.44 -1.98 -3.77
CA LEU A 138 -16.74 -2.23 -2.36
C LEU A 138 -18.07 -1.56 -2.00
N GLY A 139 -19.11 -2.35 -1.76
CA GLY A 139 -20.46 -1.84 -1.49
C GLY A 139 -21.00 -1.02 -2.66
N LYS A 140 -21.21 0.29 -2.45
CA LYS A 140 -21.73 1.22 -3.46
C LYS A 140 -20.62 2.10 -4.10
N GLY A 141 -19.36 1.78 -3.93
CA GLY A 141 -18.27 2.60 -4.45
C GLY A 141 -17.17 1.79 -5.10
N ASN A 142 -16.41 2.44 -5.96
CA ASN A 142 -15.20 1.92 -6.55
C ASN A 142 -13.98 2.48 -5.82
N TYR A 143 -12.96 1.68 -5.65
CA TYR A 143 -11.76 2.02 -4.88
C TYR A 143 -10.49 1.65 -5.63
N ALA A 144 -9.45 2.41 -5.38
CA ALA A 144 -8.08 2.05 -5.70
C ALA A 144 -7.30 1.86 -4.40
N ILE A 145 -6.34 0.94 -4.39
CA ILE A 145 -5.43 0.73 -3.27
C ILE A 145 -4.07 1.31 -3.60
N GLY A 146 -3.44 1.94 -2.63
CA GLY A 146 -2.09 2.46 -2.79
C GLY A 146 -1.37 2.63 -1.46
N ARG A 147 -0.05 2.69 -1.49
CA ARG A 147 0.79 2.94 -0.31
C ARG A 147 1.57 4.22 -0.45
N ILE A 148 1.71 4.94 0.65
CA ILE A 148 2.57 6.12 0.75
C ILE A 148 3.62 5.89 1.83
N ASN A 149 4.80 6.45 1.61
CA ASN A 149 5.85 6.51 2.62
C ASN A 149 5.93 7.94 3.16
N VAL A 150 5.79 8.09 4.47
CA VAL A 150 5.88 9.36 5.16
C VAL A 150 7.10 9.32 6.08
N ALA A 151 8.05 10.24 5.86
CA ALA A 151 9.18 10.39 6.77
C ALA A 151 8.73 11.10 8.06
N LYS A 152 9.35 10.74 9.19
CA LYS A 152 9.01 11.33 10.50
C LYS A 152 9.19 12.84 10.54
N ASP A 153 10.15 13.38 9.81
CA ASP A 153 10.49 14.81 9.80
C ASP A 153 9.77 15.59 8.70
N ALA A 154 8.75 14.99 8.07
CA ALA A 154 7.93 15.62 7.02
C ALA A 154 6.76 16.46 7.57
N TYR A 155 6.79 16.85 8.87
CA TYR A 155 5.76 17.65 9.53
C TYR A 155 6.30 19.02 9.93
#